data_7aca2c77df8dfbefd6686ef9b07a9930
#
_entry.id   7aca2c77df8dfbefd6686ef9b07a9930
#
_cell.length_a   1.000
_cell.length_b   1.000
_cell.length_c   1.000
_cell.angle_alpha   90.00
_cell.angle_beta   90.00
_cell.angle_gamma   90.00
#
_symmetry.space_group_name_H-M   'P 1'
#
loop_
_entity.id
_entity.type
_entity.pdbx_description
1 polymer ?
#
loop_
_entity_poly.entity_id
_entity_poly.type
_entity_poly.pdbx_seq_one_letter_code
_entity_poly.pdbx_strand_id
1 'polypeptide(L)'
;PVAAREASIYTGVTLAEYYRDMGYDVAMMADSTSRWAEALREISGRLEEMPAEEGFPAYLPSRLAAFYERAGCVESLNGEKGSVSIIGAVSPQGSDFSEPVTQNTKRFVRCFLALDKSLAYARHYPAINWTLSYSEYYEDLDPYYTANLGEEFCALRGRMLGLLSEENKLMEIVKLIGSDVLPDSQKVTLETARVIRVGFLQQNAFHQNDTYVPLEKQLWMMRAILHLYDKASALSAAGVPVSDMTAAGLFDRLVKAKYEIPNDKPELFGEYEKDMDVSLIHISEPTRRSY
;
A
#
# COMPACT_ATOMS: atom_id res chain seq x y z
N PRO A 1 -34.08 -7.81 -3.17
CA PRO A 1 -34.36 -9.25 -3.31
C PRO A 1 -33.07 -10.04 -3.50
N VAL A 2 -33.03 -11.26 -2.98
CA VAL A 2 -31.81 -12.13 -3.01
C VAL A 2 -31.39 -12.42 -4.46
N ALA A 3 -32.35 -12.77 -5.31
CA ALA A 3 -32.06 -13.02 -6.72
C ALA A 3 -31.48 -11.82 -7.46
N ALA A 4 -31.87 -10.60 -7.09
CA ALA A 4 -31.30 -9.38 -7.68
C ALA A 4 -29.84 -9.17 -7.23
N ARG A 5 -29.50 -9.50 -5.97
CA ARG A 5 -28.12 -9.44 -5.49
C ARG A 5 -27.23 -10.48 -6.19
N GLU A 6 -27.75 -11.68 -6.41
CA GLU A 6 -27.02 -12.72 -7.14
C GLU A 6 -26.82 -12.31 -8.61
N ALA A 7 -27.85 -11.81 -9.27
CA ALA A 7 -27.78 -11.44 -10.68
C ALA A 7 -26.96 -10.16 -10.96
N SER A 8 -26.82 -9.27 -9.98
CA SER A 8 -26.20 -7.95 -10.17
C SER A 8 -24.73 -8.04 -10.60
N ILE A 9 -24.00 -9.05 -10.13
CA ILE A 9 -22.59 -9.22 -10.45
C ILE A 9 -22.39 -9.58 -11.94
N TYR A 10 -23.26 -10.42 -12.48
CA TYR A 10 -23.22 -10.79 -13.89
C TYR A 10 -23.66 -9.64 -14.80
N THR A 11 -24.63 -8.84 -14.37
CA THR A 11 -25.04 -7.63 -15.09
C THR A 11 -23.88 -6.64 -15.16
N GLY A 12 -23.21 -6.40 -14.02
CA GLY A 12 -22.06 -5.49 -13.96
C GLY A 12 -20.90 -5.93 -14.86
N VAL A 13 -20.53 -7.19 -14.82
CA VAL A 13 -19.42 -7.70 -15.66
C VAL A 13 -19.79 -7.70 -17.14
N THR A 14 -21.04 -7.97 -17.48
CA THR A 14 -21.52 -7.93 -18.87
C THR A 14 -21.43 -6.51 -19.45
N LEU A 15 -21.79 -5.49 -18.66
CA LEU A 15 -21.64 -4.08 -19.06
C LEU A 15 -20.15 -3.72 -19.22
N ALA A 16 -19.29 -4.17 -18.31
CA ALA A 16 -17.86 -3.93 -18.39
C ALA A 16 -17.26 -4.54 -19.67
N GLU A 17 -17.61 -5.78 -19.98
CA GLU A 17 -17.15 -6.45 -21.19
C GLU A 17 -17.69 -5.81 -22.47
N TYR A 18 -18.91 -5.31 -22.46
CA TYR A 18 -19.48 -4.58 -23.60
C TYR A 18 -18.63 -3.36 -23.97
N TYR A 19 -18.22 -2.56 -22.98
CA TYR A 19 -17.35 -1.41 -23.24
C TYR A 19 -15.92 -1.83 -23.58
N ARG A 20 -15.39 -2.90 -22.97
CA ARG A 20 -14.09 -3.47 -23.34
C ARG A 20 -14.06 -3.84 -24.83
N ASP A 21 -15.11 -4.50 -25.33
CA ASP A 21 -15.18 -4.94 -26.71
C ASP A 21 -15.35 -3.77 -27.71
N MET A 22 -15.64 -2.58 -27.21
CA MET A 22 -15.59 -1.30 -27.94
C MET A 22 -14.23 -0.61 -27.88
N GLY A 23 -13.19 -1.26 -27.31
CA GLY A 23 -11.83 -0.72 -27.21
C GLY A 23 -11.57 0.16 -25.97
N TYR A 24 -12.45 0.15 -24.98
CA TYR A 24 -12.23 0.92 -23.74
C TYR A 24 -11.50 0.14 -22.65
N ASP A 25 -10.77 0.88 -21.83
CA ASP A 25 -10.25 0.39 -20.54
C ASP A 25 -11.29 0.65 -19.46
N VAL A 26 -11.83 -0.43 -18.88
CA VAL A 26 -12.95 -0.37 -17.94
C VAL A 26 -12.53 -0.75 -16.54
N ALA A 27 -12.85 0.08 -15.56
CA ALA A 27 -12.74 -0.25 -14.14
C ALA A 27 -14.12 -0.60 -13.57
N MET A 28 -14.30 -1.85 -13.17
CA MET A 28 -15.50 -2.34 -12.51
C MET A 28 -15.29 -2.41 -11.01
N MET A 29 -16.10 -1.69 -10.24
CA MET A 29 -16.05 -1.70 -8.78
C MET A 29 -17.25 -2.47 -8.23
N ALA A 30 -17.00 -3.57 -7.52
CA ALA A 30 -18.01 -4.41 -6.89
C ALA A 30 -17.98 -4.26 -5.37
N ASP A 31 -18.91 -3.50 -4.80
CA ASP A 31 -19.05 -3.31 -3.36
C ASP A 31 -20.41 -3.89 -2.89
N SER A 32 -20.42 -5.04 -2.25
CA SER A 32 -19.29 -5.92 -1.99
C SER A 32 -19.60 -7.34 -2.48
N THR A 33 -18.59 -8.10 -2.86
CA THR A 33 -18.75 -9.51 -3.25
C THR A 33 -19.21 -10.39 -2.08
N SER A 34 -19.00 -9.98 -0.83
CA SER A 34 -19.56 -10.65 0.34
C SER A 34 -21.09 -10.70 0.31
N ARG A 35 -21.75 -9.63 -0.14
CA ARG A 35 -23.21 -9.59 -0.28
C ARG A 35 -23.73 -10.51 -1.37
N TRP A 36 -22.96 -10.67 -2.44
CA TRP A 36 -23.24 -11.67 -3.46
C TRP A 36 -23.09 -13.09 -2.92
N ALA A 37 -22.02 -13.39 -2.19
CA ALA A 37 -21.81 -14.69 -1.55
C ALA A 37 -22.93 -15.03 -0.54
N GLU A 38 -23.39 -14.05 0.26
CA GLU A 38 -24.57 -14.21 1.14
C GLU A 38 -25.82 -14.59 0.34
N ALA A 39 -26.04 -13.96 -0.82
CA ALA A 39 -27.15 -14.31 -1.69
C ALA A 39 -27.06 -15.74 -2.23
N LEU A 40 -25.88 -16.18 -2.64
CA LEU A 40 -25.64 -17.56 -3.04
C LEU A 40 -25.93 -18.55 -1.90
N ARG A 41 -25.49 -18.25 -0.67
CA ARG A 41 -25.77 -19.06 0.51
C ARG A 41 -27.28 -19.15 0.79
N GLU A 42 -28.01 -18.05 0.68
CA GLU A 42 -29.46 -18.03 0.90
C GLU A 42 -30.21 -18.84 -0.17
N ILE A 43 -29.81 -18.72 -1.44
CA ILE A 43 -30.43 -19.46 -2.56
C ILE A 43 -30.16 -20.96 -2.42
N SER A 44 -28.92 -21.37 -2.18
CA SER A 44 -28.56 -22.76 -2.00
C SER A 44 -29.29 -23.40 -0.80
N GLY A 45 -29.45 -22.66 0.31
CA GLY A 45 -30.23 -23.11 1.47
C GLY A 45 -31.72 -23.31 1.12
N ARG A 46 -32.32 -22.43 0.31
CA ARG A 46 -33.73 -22.60 -0.14
C ARG A 46 -33.90 -23.76 -1.13
N LEU A 47 -32.83 -24.12 -1.84
CA LEU A 47 -32.82 -25.26 -2.76
C LEU A 47 -32.44 -26.56 -2.06
N GLU A 48 -32.24 -26.50 -0.74
CA GLU A 48 -31.83 -27.68 0.09
C GLU A 48 -30.54 -28.34 -0.40
N GLU A 49 -29.63 -27.56 -1.00
CA GLU A 49 -28.31 -28.02 -1.41
C GLU A 49 -27.44 -28.30 -0.18
N MET A 50 -26.57 -29.30 -0.27
CA MET A 50 -25.66 -29.65 0.84
C MET A 50 -24.71 -28.48 1.13
N PRO A 51 -24.73 -27.90 2.34
CA PRO A 51 -23.85 -26.80 2.67
C PRO A 51 -22.40 -27.29 2.86
N ALA A 52 -21.45 -26.45 2.44
CA ALA A 52 -20.03 -26.61 2.76
C ALA A 52 -19.66 -25.71 3.97
N GLU A 53 -18.45 -25.22 4.00
CA GLU A 53 -17.89 -24.40 5.08
C GLU A 53 -18.76 -23.17 5.38
N GLU A 54 -19.09 -22.94 6.64
CA GLU A 54 -19.95 -21.83 7.11
C GLU A 54 -21.32 -21.69 6.43
N GLY A 55 -21.82 -22.79 5.88
CA GLY A 55 -23.13 -22.83 5.20
C GLY A 55 -23.11 -22.25 3.78
N PHE A 56 -21.96 -21.94 3.23
CA PHE A 56 -21.83 -21.57 1.83
C PHE A 56 -21.94 -22.78 0.92
N PRO A 57 -22.41 -22.62 -0.35
CA PRO A 57 -22.43 -23.69 -1.30
C PRO A 57 -21.01 -24.16 -1.68
N ALA A 58 -20.83 -25.45 -1.94
CA ALA A 58 -19.54 -26.04 -2.33
C ALA A 58 -18.96 -25.41 -3.62
N TYR A 59 -19.78 -24.80 -4.45
CA TYR A 59 -19.36 -24.13 -5.67
C TYR A 59 -19.00 -22.65 -5.50
N LEU A 60 -19.00 -22.11 -4.30
CA LEU A 60 -18.58 -20.71 -4.07
C LEU A 60 -17.20 -20.39 -4.65
N PRO A 61 -16.14 -21.22 -4.45
CA PRO A 61 -14.84 -20.96 -5.03
C PRO A 61 -14.87 -20.85 -6.56
N SER A 62 -15.53 -21.77 -7.23
CA SER A 62 -15.62 -21.75 -8.71
C SER A 62 -16.41 -20.55 -9.24
N ARG A 63 -17.41 -20.07 -8.53
CA ARG A 63 -18.15 -18.86 -8.89
C ARG A 63 -17.31 -17.61 -8.72
N LEU A 64 -16.54 -17.50 -7.64
CA LEU A 64 -15.57 -16.40 -7.43
C LEU A 64 -14.50 -16.41 -8.51
N ALA A 65 -13.91 -17.57 -8.79
CA ALA A 65 -12.93 -17.73 -9.86
C ALA A 65 -13.48 -17.25 -11.21
N ALA A 66 -14.65 -17.75 -11.61
CA ALA A 66 -15.27 -17.38 -12.86
C ALA A 66 -15.59 -15.89 -12.98
N PHE A 67 -15.90 -15.22 -11.86
CA PHE A 67 -16.11 -13.77 -11.84
C PHE A 67 -14.81 -13.00 -12.04
N TYR A 68 -13.78 -13.29 -11.26
CA TYR A 68 -12.51 -12.56 -11.34
C TYR A 68 -11.72 -12.88 -12.62
N GLU A 69 -11.92 -14.06 -13.22
CA GLU A 69 -11.31 -14.45 -14.50
C GLU A 69 -11.77 -13.58 -15.68
N ARG A 70 -12.89 -12.85 -15.50
CA ARG A 70 -13.39 -11.92 -16.52
C ARG A 70 -12.55 -10.64 -16.63
N ALA A 71 -11.69 -10.35 -15.65
CA ALA A 71 -10.71 -9.27 -15.73
C ALA A 71 -9.57 -9.65 -16.69
N GLY A 72 -9.14 -8.70 -17.50
CA GLY A 72 -8.02 -8.90 -18.40
C GLY A 72 -7.99 -7.90 -19.54
N CYS A 73 -6.88 -7.88 -20.27
CA CYS A 73 -6.68 -7.13 -21.49
C CYS A 73 -6.86 -8.07 -22.68
N VAL A 74 -7.68 -7.71 -23.64
CA VAL A 74 -8.01 -8.54 -24.81
C VAL A 74 -7.90 -7.71 -26.10
N GLU A 75 -7.68 -8.40 -27.19
CA GLU A 75 -7.88 -7.87 -28.54
C GLU A 75 -9.22 -8.43 -29.05
N SER A 76 -10.13 -7.52 -29.35
CA SER A 76 -11.47 -7.86 -29.83
C SER A 76 -11.45 -8.35 -31.28
N LEU A 77 -12.55 -8.96 -31.74
CA LEU A 77 -12.65 -9.51 -33.10
C LEU A 77 -12.49 -8.43 -34.21
N ASN A 78 -12.72 -7.16 -33.88
CA ASN A 78 -12.49 -6.04 -34.80
C ASN A 78 -11.06 -5.47 -34.73
N GLY A 79 -10.14 -6.09 -33.93
CA GLY A 79 -8.75 -5.70 -33.80
C GLY A 79 -8.48 -4.56 -32.82
N GLU A 80 -9.49 -4.08 -32.10
CA GLU A 80 -9.32 -3.09 -31.04
C GLU A 80 -8.90 -3.75 -29.72
N LYS A 81 -8.02 -3.07 -28.98
CA LYS A 81 -7.60 -3.50 -27.64
C LYS A 81 -8.46 -2.82 -26.59
N GLY A 82 -8.89 -3.58 -25.63
CA GLY A 82 -9.62 -3.09 -24.47
C GLY A 82 -9.33 -3.92 -23.23
N SER A 83 -9.63 -3.38 -22.06
CA SER A 83 -9.37 -4.09 -20.80
C SER A 83 -10.52 -3.96 -19.80
N VAL A 84 -10.62 -4.94 -18.90
CA VAL A 84 -11.47 -4.88 -17.71
C VAL A 84 -10.58 -5.10 -16.48
N SER A 85 -10.59 -4.14 -15.58
CA SER A 85 -10.02 -4.26 -14.24
C SER A 85 -11.16 -4.41 -13.22
N ILE A 86 -11.15 -5.46 -12.42
CA ILE A 86 -12.17 -5.70 -11.39
C ILE A 86 -11.59 -5.36 -10.02
N ILE A 87 -12.25 -4.46 -9.30
CA ILE A 87 -11.94 -4.10 -7.92
C ILE A 87 -13.11 -4.59 -7.06
N GLY A 88 -12.91 -5.75 -6.42
CA GLY A 88 -13.92 -6.36 -5.56
C GLY A 88 -13.66 -6.04 -4.09
N ALA A 89 -14.63 -5.38 -3.43
CA ALA A 89 -14.60 -5.23 -2.00
C ALA A 89 -15.09 -6.51 -1.32
N VAL A 90 -14.39 -6.93 -0.26
CA VAL A 90 -14.78 -8.02 0.63
C VAL A 90 -14.96 -7.45 2.02
N SER A 91 -16.06 -7.80 2.69
CA SER A 91 -16.40 -7.28 4.01
C SER A 91 -16.53 -8.42 5.03
N PRO A 92 -15.40 -8.99 5.48
CA PRO A 92 -15.41 -10.08 6.44
C PRO A 92 -15.93 -9.61 7.80
N GLN A 93 -16.78 -10.42 8.44
CA GLN A 93 -17.30 -10.11 9.76
C GLN A 93 -16.17 -10.05 10.79
N GLY A 94 -16.16 -9.02 11.64
CA GLY A 94 -15.11 -8.86 12.64
C GLY A 94 -13.72 -8.54 12.12
N SER A 95 -13.54 -8.34 10.81
CA SER A 95 -12.23 -8.27 10.13
C SER A 95 -11.47 -9.60 10.16
N ASP A 96 -12.19 -10.70 10.22
CA ASP A 96 -11.62 -12.05 10.18
C ASP A 96 -11.36 -12.45 8.73
N PHE A 97 -10.11 -12.36 8.30
CA PHE A 97 -9.69 -12.76 6.96
C PHE A 97 -9.65 -14.28 6.75
N SER A 98 -9.96 -15.09 7.78
CA SER A 98 -10.03 -16.55 7.65
C SER A 98 -11.38 -17.05 7.12
N GLU A 99 -12.38 -16.17 7.02
CA GLU A 99 -13.69 -16.52 6.50
C GLU A 99 -13.65 -17.01 5.05
N PRO A 100 -14.58 -17.91 4.62
CA PRO A 100 -14.48 -18.60 3.33
C PRO A 100 -14.47 -17.68 2.12
N VAL A 101 -15.23 -16.59 2.12
CA VAL A 101 -15.30 -15.66 0.97
C VAL A 101 -13.96 -14.96 0.77
N THR A 102 -13.37 -14.45 1.84
CA THR A 102 -12.05 -13.78 1.81
C THR A 102 -10.95 -14.75 1.40
N GLN A 103 -10.92 -15.94 2.01
CA GLN A 103 -9.89 -16.96 1.70
C GLN A 103 -9.96 -17.43 0.26
N ASN A 104 -11.16 -17.68 -0.26
CA ASN A 104 -11.30 -18.08 -1.66
C ASN A 104 -10.99 -16.91 -2.60
N THR A 105 -11.42 -15.68 -2.29
CA THR A 105 -11.06 -14.50 -3.11
C THR A 105 -9.55 -14.35 -3.22
N LYS A 106 -8.82 -14.44 -2.11
CA LYS A 106 -7.35 -14.34 -2.10
C LYS A 106 -6.64 -15.38 -2.98
N ARG A 107 -7.26 -16.53 -3.23
CA ARG A 107 -6.70 -17.56 -4.12
C ARG A 107 -6.75 -17.19 -5.60
N PHE A 108 -7.66 -16.32 -5.98
CA PHE A 108 -7.92 -16.00 -7.40
C PHE A 108 -7.46 -14.60 -7.80
N VAL A 109 -7.25 -13.71 -6.81
CA VAL A 109 -6.80 -12.34 -7.10
C VAL A 109 -5.30 -12.22 -6.94
N ARG A 110 -4.65 -11.52 -7.85
CA ARG A 110 -3.20 -11.26 -7.81
C ARG A 110 -2.84 -10.04 -6.97
N CYS A 111 -3.81 -9.24 -6.57
CA CYS A 111 -3.60 -8.08 -5.71
C CYS A 111 -4.66 -8.07 -4.60
N PHE A 112 -4.20 -7.93 -3.36
CA PHE A 112 -5.06 -7.84 -2.18
C PHE A 112 -4.63 -6.66 -1.30
N LEU A 113 -5.56 -5.75 -1.04
CA LEU A 113 -5.37 -4.59 -0.19
C LEU A 113 -6.13 -4.83 1.13
N ALA A 114 -5.39 -5.15 2.18
CA ALA A 114 -5.96 -5.41 3.50
C ALA A 114 -6.29 -4.10 4.22
N LEU A 115 -7.58 -3.81 4.43
CA LEU A 115 -8.01 -2.68 5.25
C LEU A 115 -7.84 -3.00 6.73
N ASP A 116 -7.26 -2.07 7.48
CA ASP A 116 -6.95 -2.23 8.89
C ASP A 116 -7.69 -1.19 9.74
N LYS A 117 -8.49 -1.68 10.70
CA LYS A 117 -9.25 -0.83 11.62
C LYS A 117 -8.34 0.00 12.53
N SER A 118 -7.19 -0.52 12.94
CA SER A 118 -6.27 0.20 13.81
C SER A 118 -5.69 1.43 13.12
N LEU A 119 -5.36 1.32 11.83
CA LEU A 119 -4.93 2.44 11.01
C LEU A 119 -6.04 3.47 10.83
N ALA A 120 -7.29 3.02 10.60
CA ALA A 120 -8.44 3.92 10.49
C ALA A 120 -8.70 4.69 11.80
N TYR A 121 -8.63 4.02 12.95
CA TYR A 121 -8.76 4.68 14.27
C TYR A 121 -7.62 5.65 14.56
N ALA A 122 -6.41 5.35 14.10
CA ALA A 122 -5.26 6.26 14.15
C ALA A 122 -5.36 7.41 13.12
N ARG A 123 -6.42 7.47 12.32
CA ARG A 123 -6.62 8.43 11.22
C ARG A 123 -5.51 8.39 10.17
N HIS A 124 -4.92 7.21 10.00
CA HIS A 124 -3.98 6.95 8.91
C HIS A 124 -4.77 6.51 7.67
N TYR A 125 -4.85 7.36 6.67
CA TYR A 125 -5.54 7.09 5.42
C TYR A 125 -4.59 7.18 4.22
N PRO A 126 -4.76 6.30 3.21
CA PRO A 126 -5.65 5.14 3.20
C PRO A 126 -5.29 4.12 4.29
N ALA A 127 -6.31 3.49 4.91
CA ALA A 127 -6.12 2.56 6.02
C ALA A 127 -5.73 1.16 5.51
N ILE A 128 -4.74 1.08 4.64
CA ILE A 128 -4.26 -0.14 4.00
C ILE A 128 -3.04 -0.65 4.77
N ASN A 129 -3.14 -1.87 5.29
CA ASN A 129 -2.05 -2.52 5.99
C ASN A 129 -0.98 -2.99 4.99
N TRP A 130 0.20 -2.39 5.04
CA TRP A 130 1.31 -2.65 4.12
C TRP A 130 2.01 -4.00 4.34
N THR A 131 1.80 -4.64 5.49
CA THR A 131 2.37 -5.96 5.79
C THR A 131 1.49 -7.10 5.31
N LEU A 132 0.15 -6.93 5.40
CA LEU A 132 -0.84 -7.93 5.01
C LEU A 132 -1.25 -7.84 3.55
N SER A 133 -1.05 -6.68 2.94
CA SER A 133 -1.36 -6.43 1.54
C SER A 133 -0.27 -6.98 0.63
N TYR A 134 -0.66 -7.45 -0.56
CA TYR A 134 0.28 -7.93 -1.57
C TYR A 134 -0.18 -7.60 -2.99
N SER A 135 0.76 -7.61 -3.92
CA SER A 135 0.50 -7.56 -5.35
C SER A 135 1.51 -8.46 -6.07
N GLU A 136 1.01 -9.41 -6.83
CA GLU A 136 1.82 -10.27 -7.70
C GLU A 136 2.12 -9.62 -9.06
N TYR A 137 1.52 -8.45 -9.34
CA TYR A 137 1.80 -7.68 -10.55
C TYR A 137 3.16 -6.98 -10.53
N TYR A 138 3.87 -7.02 -9.41
CA TYR A 138 5.10 -6.28 -9.24
C TYR A 138 6.16 -6.66 -10.29
N GLU A 139 6.36 -7.96 -10.53
CA GLU A 139 7.33 -8.45 -11.52
C GLU A 139 6.91 -8.10 -12.95
N ASP A 140 5.61 -8.20 -13.24
CA ASP A 140 5.06 -7.86 -14.57
C ASP A 140 5.18 -6.35 -14.88
N LEU A 141 5.15 -5.50 -13.85
CA LEU A 141 5.21 -4.04 -13.97
C LEU A 141 6.64 -3.48 -13.87
N ASP A 142 7.63 -4.29 -13.48
CA ASP A 142 9.02 -3.84 -13.35
C ASP A 142 9.58 -3.22 -14.66
N PRO A 143 9.35 -3.80 -15.85
CA PRO A 143 9.77 -3.17 -17.11
C PRO A 143 9.14 -1.79 -17.34
N TYR A 144 7.89 -1.60 -16.92
CA TYR A 144 7.20 -0.32 -17.02
C TYR A 144 7.81 0.73 -16.07
N TYR A 145 8.07 0.36 -14.82
CA TYR A 145 8.70 1.25 -13.86
C TYR A 145 10.12 1.60 -14.27
N THR A 146 10.90 0.63 -14.72
CA THR A 146 12.27 0.84 -15.21
C THR A 146 12.31 1.78 -16.40
N ALA A 147 11.41 1.62 -17.36
CA ALA A 147 11.36 2.47 -18.56
C ALA A 147 10.94 3.92 -18.25
N ASN A 148 10.07 4.15 -17.28
CA ASN A 148 9.50 5.47 -16.98
C ASN A 148 10.19 6.19 -15.83
N LEU A 149 10.75 5.47 -14.85
CA LEU A 149 11.27 6.01 -13.59
C LEU A 149 12.74 5.65 -13.32
N GLY A 150 13.31 4.72 -14.10
CA GLY A 150 14.66 4.21 -13.90
C GLY A 150 14.72 2.95 -13.03
N GLU A 151 15.87 2.26 -13.09
CA GLU A 151 16.11 0.95 -12.45
C GLU A 151 16.01 0.98 -10.92
N GLU A 152 16.18 2.14 -10.31
CA GLU A 152 16.22 2.26 -8.85
C GLU A 152 14.83 2.23 -8.18
N PHE A 153 13.73 2.54 -8.89
CA PHE A 153 12.40 2.65 -8.29
C PHE A 153 12.01 1.38 -7.52
N CYS A 154 12.17 0.23 -8.15
CA CYS A 154 11.85 -1.06 -7.56
C CYS A 154 12.78 -1.43 -6.40
N ALA A 155 14.07 -1.09 -6.50
CA ALA A 155 15.05 -1.31 -5.44
C ALA A 155 14.76 -0.45 -4.20
N LEU A 156 14.45 0.84 -4.38
CA LEU A 156 14.09 1.76 -3.30
C LEU A 156 12.80 1.31 -2.59
N ARG A 157 11.78 0.91 -3.35
CA ARG A 157 10.55 0.33 -2.80
C ARG A 157 10.84 -0.91 -1.94
N GLY A 158 11.68 -1.81 -2.42
CA GLY A 158 12.07 -3.01 -1.68
C GLY A 158 12.76 -2.68 -0.36
N ARG A 159 13.67 -1.69 -0.35
CA ARG A 159 14.34 -1.21 0.87
C ARG A 159 13.35 -0.61 1.88
N MET A 160 12.38 0.19 1.43
CA MET A 160 11.35 0.76 2.31
C MET A 160 10.48 -0.33 2.95
N LEU A 161 10.06 -1.33 2.18
CA LEU A 161 9.32 -2.48 2.71
C LEU A 161 10.15 -3.28 3.72
N GLY A 162 11.46 -3.43 3.49
CA GLY A 162 12.38 -4.03 4.43
C GLY A 162 12.41 -3.29 5.77
N LEU A 163 12.51 -1.96 5.75
CA LEU A 163 12.48 -1.11 6.95
C LEU A 163 11.16 -1.23 7.72
N LEU A 164 10.02 -1.24 7.03
CA LEU A 164 8.70 -1.44 7.66
C LEU A 164 8.55 -2.84 8.28
N SER A 165 9.13 -3.86 7.64
CA SER A 165 9.14 -5.22 8.19
C SER A 165 10.02 -5.32 9.44
N GLU A 166 11.17 -4.63 9.46
CA GLU A 166 12.05 -4.56 10.62
C GLU A 166 11.40 -3.77 11.76
N GLU A 167 10.74 -2.64 11.46
CA GLU A 167 9.95 -1.91 12.45
C GLU A 167 8.95 -2.81 13.17
N ASN A 168 8.20 -3.63 12.44
CA ASN A 168 7.23 -4.52 13.07
C ASN A 168 7.87 -5.45 14.10
N LYS A 169 9.04 -6.01 13.80
CA LYS A 169 9.79 -6.86 14.74
C LYS A 169 10.27 -6.06 15.96
N LEU A 170 10.80 -4.85 15.73
CA LEU A 170 11.26 -3.98 16.81
C LEU A 170 10.09 -3.52 17.69
N MET A 171 8.92 -3.25 17.12
CA MET A 171 7.73 -2.85 17.89
C MET A 171 7.24 -3.94 18.84
N GLU A 172 7.43 -5.22 18.53
CA GLU A 172 7.16 -6.30 19.48
C GLU A 172 8.09 -6.25 20.71
N ILE A 173 9.36 -5.89 20.48
CA ILE A 173 10.33 -5.71 21.55
C ILE A 173 9.99 -4.45 22.36
N VAL A 174 9.68 -3.34 21.68
CA VAL A 174 9.31 -2.08 22.34
C VAL A 174 8.09 -2.22 23.25
N LYS A 175 7.10 -3.00 22.84
CA LYS A 175 5.92 -3.28 23.70
C LYS A 175 6.28 -3.98 25.00
N LEU A 176 7.35 -4.78 25.03
CA LEU A 176 7.76 -5.55 26.19
C LEU A 176 8.69 -4.77 27.14
N ILE A 177 9.65 -4.04 26.59
CA ILE A 177 10.73 -3.44 27.39
C ILE A 177 10.87 -1.91 27.23
N GLY A 178 10.06 -1.28 26.39
CA GLY A 178 10.13 0.15 26.08
C GLY A 178 11.16 0.49 24.98
N SER A 179 11.01 1.67 24.40
CA SER A 179 11.89 2.17 23.31
C SER A 179 13.26 2.62 23.78
N ASP A 180 13.40 2.99 25.05
CA ASP A 180 14.60 3.62 25.57
C ASP A 180 15.79 2.65 25.64
N VAL A 181 15.49 1.35 25.76
CA VAL A 181 16.49 0.28 25.85
C VAL A 181 17.09 -0.11 24.51
N LEU A 182 16.46 0.33 23.40
CA LEU A 182 16.96 0.00 22.07
C LEU A 182 18.27 0.71 21.74
N PRO A 183 19.21 0.03 21.04
CA PRO A 183 20.38 0.67 20.46
C PRO A 183 19.99 1.80 19.49
N ASP A 184 20.82 2.81 19.36
CA ASP A 184 20.53 3.95 18.50
C ASP A 184 20.34 3.55 17.02
N SER A 185 21.07 2.53 16.52
CA SER A 185 20.85 1.99 15.18
C SER A 185 19.41 1.51 14.95
N GLN A 186 18.80 0.88 15.95
CA GLN A 186 17.41 0.43 15.88
C GLN A 186 16.41 1.60 16.02
N LYS A 187 16.78 2.63 16.80
CA LYS A 187 15.99 3.87 16.88
C LYS A 187 15.96 4.62 15.55
N VAL A 188 17.08 4.64 14.80
CA VAL A 188 17.11 5.19 13.42
C VAL A 188 16.11 4.45 12.52
N THR A 189 16.06 3.13 12.60
CA THR A 189 15.08 2.32 11.84
C THR A 189 13.64 2.70 12.22
N LEU A 190 13.33 2.84 13.51
CA LEU A 190 11.99 3.22 13.98
C LEU A 190 11.58 4.63 13.50
N GLU A 191 12.49 5.62 13.61
CA GLU A 191 12.21 6.97 13.14
C GLU A 191 12.05 7.04 11.63
N THR A 192 12.88 6.31 10.87
CA THR A 192 12.73 6.24 9.41
C THR A 192 11.42 5.55 9.02
N ALA A 193 11.05 4.47 9.67
CA ALA A 193 9.77 3.80 9.45
C ALA A 193 8.58 4.72 9.77
N ARG A 194 8.69 5.56 10.80
CA ARG A 194 7.71 6.62 11.09
C ARG A 194 7.59 7.62 9.92
N VAL A 195 8.72 8.05 9.37
CA VAL A 195 8.72 8.93 8.18
C VAL A 195 8.08 8.24 6.98
N ILE A 196 8.36 6.96 6.75
CA ILE A 196 7.72 6.20 5.66
C ILE A 196 6.20 6.15 5.88
N ARG A 197 5.74 5.80 7.08
CA ARG A 197 4.30 5.71 7.36
C ARG A 197 3.57 7.04 7.22
N VAL A 198 4.09 8.10 7.81
CA VAL A 198 3.41 9.40 7.89
C VAL A 198 3.76 10.30 6.69
N GLY A 199 5.01 10.29 6.26
CA GLY A 199 5.52 11.13 5.18
C GLY A 199 5.31 10.56 3.78
N PHE A 200 5.12 9.24 3.63
CA PHE A 200 4.97 8.60 2.32
C PHE A 200 3.65 7.84 2.18
N LEU A 201 3.32 6.91 3.07
CA LEU A 201 2.13 6.05 2.93
C LEU A 201 0.82 6.77 3.28
N GLN A 202 0.83 7.62 4.31
CA GLN A 202 -0.35 8.39 4.67
C GLN A 202 -0.59 9.49 3.64
N GLN A 203 -1.83 9.63 3.16
CA GLN A 203 -2.23 10.66 2.20
C GLN A 203 -3.35 11.52 2.75
N ASN A 204 -3.30 12.82 2.43
CA ASN A 204 -4.37 13.75 2.69
C ASN A 204 -5.12 14.05 1.39
N ALA A 205 -6.31 13.48 1.25
CA ALA A 205 -7.15 13.64 0.07
C ALA A 205 -7.62 15.08 -0.21
N PHE A 206 -7.46 15.99 0.78
CA PHE A 206 -7.89 17.39 0.66
C PHE A 206 -6.74 18.35 0.39
N HIS A 207 -5.49 17.85 0.34
CA HIS A 207 -4.32 18.69 0.08
C HIS A 207 -3.88 18.55 -1.39
N GLN A 208 -3.79 19.69 -2.10
CA GLN A 208 -3.50 19.69 -3.55
C GLN A 208 -2.23 18.93 -3.95
N ASN A 209 -1.18 18.95 -3.11
CA ASN A 209 0.10 18.28 -3.38
C ASN A 209 0.13 16.82 -2.93
N ASP A 210 -0.93 16.31 -2.27
CA ASP A 210 -0.96 14.97 -1.68
C ASP A 210 -2.21 14.14 -2.11
N THR A 211 -3.24 14.78 -2.66
CA THR A 211 -4.45 14.11 -3.19
C THR A 211 -4.09 13.12 -4.30
N TYR A 212 -3.22 13.52 -5.21
CA TYR A 212 -2.69 12.70 -6.28
C TYR A 212 -1.19 12.95 -6.40
N VAL A 213 -0.39 11.94 -6.08
CA VAL A 213 1.06 12.03 -6.10
C VAL A 213 1.60 11.29 -7.31
N PRO A 214 2.17 11.98 -8.31
CA PRO A 214 2.78 11.35 -9.48
C PRO A 214 3.90 10.38 -9.10
N LEU A 215 4.09 9.33 -9.91
CA LEU A 215 5.14 8.34 -9.67
C LEU A 215 6.54 8.95 -9.59
N GLU A 216 6.82 9.97 -10.39
CA GLU A 216 8.09 10.69 -10.34
C GLU A 216 8.32 11.35 -8.96
N LYS A 217 7.30 12.01 -8.40
CA LYS A 217 7.41 12.57 -7.04
C LYS A 217 7.58 11.47 -6.00
N GLN A 218 6.90 10.34 -6.15
CA GLN A 218 7.09 9.19 -5.26
C GLN A 218 8.53 8.69 -5.29
N LEU A 219 9.16 8.63 -6.47
CA LEU A 219 10.57 8.27 -6.61
C LEU A 219 11.48 9.21 -5.81
N TRP A 220 11.29 10.53 -5.98
CA TRP A 220 12.07 11.52 -5.24
C TRP A 220 11.86 11.44 -3.72
N MET A 221 10.62 11.21 -3.29
CA MET A 221 10.32 11.00 -1.86
C MET A 221 11.06 9.77 -1.31
N MET A 222 11.05 8.64 -2.04
CA MET A 222 11.75 7.43 -1.62
C MET A 222 13.26 7.65 -1.52
N ARG A 223 13.86 8.35 -2.50
CA ARG A 223 15.29 8.74 -2.49
C ARG A 223 15.62 9.53 -1.24
N ALA A 224 14.88 10.62 -0.98
CA ALA A 224 15.14 11.50 0.15
C ALA A 224 15.02 10.78 1.50
N ILE A 225 14.01 9.91 1.67
CA ILE A 225 13.82 9.12 2.89
C ILE A 225 14.98 8.15 3.12
N LEU A 226 15.37 7.42 2.07
CA LEU A 226 16.45 6.45 2.18
C LEU A 226 17.83 7.10 2.27
N HIS A 227 18.02 8.28 1.64
CA HIS A 227 19.20 9.09 1.84
C HIS A 227 19.37 9.49 3.33
N LEU A 228 18.30 10.00 3.96
CA LEU A 228 18.33 10.31 5.39
C LEU A 228 18.64 9.06 6.23
N TYR A 229 18.02 7.91 5.91
CA TYR A 229 18.28 6.65 6.61
C TYR A 229 19.75 6.24 6.55
N ASP A 230 20.35 6.27 5.36
CA ASP A 230 21.73 5.88 5.15
C ASP A 230 22.70 6.80 5.93
N LYS A 231 22.46 8.11 5.88
CA LYS A 231 23.27 9.11 6.62
C LYS A 231 23.09 8.99 8.13
N ALA A 232 21.84 8.90 8.61
CA ALA A 232 21.57 8.74 10.04
C ALA A 232 22.15 7.44 10.60
N SER A 233 22.10 6.35 9.83
CA SER A 233 22.71 5.07 10.19
C SER A 233 24.24 5.18 10.30
N ALA A 234 24.88 5.86 9.35
CA ALA A 234 26.33 6.09 9.38
C ALA A 234 26.75 6.94 10.59
N LEU A 235 26.00 7.99 10.92
CA LEU A 235 26.26 8.83 12.09
C LEU A 235 26.05 8.08 13.41
N SER A 236 24.97 7.28 13.49
CA SER A 236 24.72 6.41 14.65
C SER A 236 25.87 5.42 14.86
N ALA A 237 26.40 4.82 13.78
CA ALA A 237 27.56 3.95 13.83
C ALA A 237 28.84 4.69 14.28
N ALA A 238 28.95 5.99 14.00
CA ALA A 238 30.03 6.86 14.48
C ALA A 238 29.82 7.36 15.93
N GLY A 239 28.73 6.96 16.60
CA GLY A 239 28.46 7.27 17.99
C GLY A 239 27.64 8.57 18.20
N VAL A 240 27.07 9.15 17.17
CA VAL A 240 26.17 10.31 17.30
C VAL A 240 24.78 9.81 17.76
N PRO A 241 24.23 10.35 18.86
CA PRO A 241 22.92 9.94 19.36
C PRO A 241 21.78 10.30 18.39
N VAL A 242 20.79 9.41 18.26
CA VAL A 242 19.59 9.68 17.45
C VAL A 242 18.80 10.88 17.98
N SER A 243 18.83 11.12 19.29
CA SER A 243 18.19 12.29 19.91
C SER A 243 18.63 13.61 19.29
N ASP A 244 19.89 13.74 18.92
CA ASP A 244 20.45 14.97 18.33
C ASP A 244 19.94 15.17 16.90
N MET A 245 19.83 14.08 16.12
CA MET A 245 19.24 14.10 14.77
C MET A 245 17.76 14.44 14.82
N THR A 246 17.03 13.90 15.81
CA THR A 246 15.60 14.19 16.02
C THR A 246 15.40 15.63 16.48
N ALA A 247 16.23 16.12 17.41
CA ALA A 247 16.20 17.51 17.89
C ALA A 247 16.47 18.54 16.77
N ALA A 248 17.29 18.18 15.79
CA ALA A 248 17.52 18.97 14.58
C ALA A 248 16.32 18.99 13.62
N GLY A 249 15.28 18.20 13.87
CA GLY A 249 14.04 18.18 13.11
C GLY A 249 14.15 17.51 11.73
N LEU A 250 15.20 16.74 11.46
CA LEU A 250 15.47 16.17 10.15
C LEU A 250 14.35 15.25 9.68
N PHE A 251 13.88 14.35 10.54
CA PHE A 251 12.80 13.42 10.23
C PHE A 251 11.46 14.13 9.99
N ASP A 252 11.14 15.15 10.83
CA ASP A 252 9.89 15.89 10.71
C ASP A 252 9.83 16.80 9.48
N ARG A 253 10.99 17.30 9.02
CA ARG A 253 11.07 18.04 7.75
C ARG A 253 10.66 17.17 6.57
N LEU A 254 11.11 15.91 6.49
CA LEU A 254 10.71 14.99 5.43
C LEU A 254 9.22 14.64 5.49
N VAL A 255 8.64 14.49 6.69
CA VAL A 255 7.20 14.27 6.83
C VAL A 255 6.39 15.42 6.21
N LYS A 256 6.86 16.66 6.32
CA LYS A 256 6.20 17.85 5.77
C LYS A 256 6.47 18.08 4.30
N ALA A 257 7.61 17.60 3.79
CA ALA A 257 8.08 17.85 2.43
C ALA A 257 7.04 17.48 1.34
N LYS A 258 6.24 16.43 1.56
CA LYS A 258 5.17 16.03 0.63
C LYS A 258 4.12 17.10 0.39
N TYR A 259 3.85 17.95 1.40
CA TYR A 259 2.90 19.05 1.31
C TYR A 259 3.54 20.33 0.74
N GLU A 260 4.81 20.57 1.06
CA GLU A 260 5.54 21.77 0.69
C GLU A 260 6.01 21.72 -0.78
N ILE A 261 6.43 20.55 -1.25
CA ILE A 261 6.92 20.37 -2.62
C ILE A 261 5.76 20.11 -3.57
N PRO A 262 5.58 20.96 -4.61
CA PRO A 262 4.55 20.78 -5.62
C PRO A 262 4.79 19.50 -6.46
N ASN A 263 3.71 18.98 -7.05
CA ASN A 263 3.77 17.76 -7.86
C ASN A 263 4.50 17.95 -9.21
N ASP A 264 4.58 19.18 -9.69
CA ASP A 264 5.24 19.58 -10.94
C ASP A 264 6.72 19.92 -10.77
N LYS A 265 7.25 19.90 -9.54
CA LYS A 265 8.64 20.22 -9.22
C LYS A 265 9.25 19.23 -8.21
N PRO A 266 9.23 17.93 -8.51
CA PRO A 266 9.71 16.92 -7.58
C PRO A 266 11.22 16.99 -7.35
N GLU A 267 11.98 17.58 -8.26
CA GLU A 267 13.43 17.80 -8.15
C GLU A 267 13.83 18.65 -6.94
N LEU A 268 12.91 19.43 -6.38
CA LEU A 268 13.14 20.18 -5.14
C LEU A 268 13.45 19.29 -3.92
N PHE A 269 13.10 18.00 -3.95
CA PHE A 269 13.59 17.05 -2.95
C PHE A 269 15.10 16.96 -2.90
N GLY A 270 15.80 17.18 -4.02
CA GLY A 270 17.26 17.26 -4.04
C GLY A 270 17.83 18.44 -3.27
N GLU A 271 17.08 19.53 -3.08
CA GLU A 271 17.47 20.64 -2.20
C GLU A 271 17.33 20.23 -0.73
N TYR A 272 16.27 19.49 -0.39
CA TYR A 272 16.10 18.91 0.94
C TYR A 272 17.24 17.95 1.31
N GLU A 273 17.70 17.12 0.38
CA GLU A 273 18.84 16.22 0.59
C GLU A 273 20.13 17.01 0.91
N LYS A 274 20.41 18.09 0.16
CA LYS A 274 21.57 18.95 0.41
C LYS A 274 21.50 19.63 1.77
N ASP A 275 20.34 20.15 2.14
CA ASP A 275 20.09 20.79 3.43
C ASP A 275 20.25 19.79 4.58
N MET A 276 19.80 18.55 4.39
CA MET A 276 19.97 17.48 5.36
C MET A 276 21.47 17.15 5.54
N ASP A 277 22.22 17.03 4.46
CA ASP A 277 23.67 16.78 4.52
C ASP A 277 24.40 17.86 5.31
N VAL A 278 24.09 19.15 5.07
CA VAL A 278 24.66 20.27 5.82
C VAL A 278 24.29 20.18 7.31
N SER A 279 23.03 19.88 7.63
CA SER A 279 22.58 19.73 9.01
C SER A 279 23.27 18.58 9.73
N LEU A 280 23.44 17.44 9.05
CA LEU A 280 24.10 16.26 9.59
C LEU A 280 25.63 16.48 9.82
N ILE A 281 26.29 17.26 8.95
CA ILE A 281 27.69 17.67 9.16
C ILE A 281 27.79 18.50 10.44
N HIS A 282 26.90 19.47 10.66
CA HIS A 282 26.91 20.27 11.88
C HIS A 282 26.66 19.46 13.16
N ILE A 283 25.85 18.40 13.08
CA ILE A 283 25.61 17.50 14.22
C ILE A 283 26.85 16.63 14.50
N SER A 284 27.56 16.21 13.46
CA SER A 284 28.76 15.35 13.59
C SER A 284 30.00 16.11 14.05
N GLU A 285 30.10 17.40 13.76
CA GLU A 285 31.19 18.25 14.23
C GLU A 285 30.85 18.79 15.63
N PRO A 286 31.52 18.32 16.70
CA PRO A 286 31.32 18.92 18.00
C PRO A 286 31.80 20.37 17.93
N THR A 287 30.83 21.29 17.93
CA THR A 287 31.14 22.73 18.06
C THR A 287 32.09 22.87 19.22
N ARG A 288 33.36 23.26 18.98
CA ARG A 288 34.22 23.80 20.00
C ARG A 288 33.53 25.02 20.58
N ARG A 289 32.69 24.81 21.57
CA ARG A 289 32.23 25.88 22.44
C ARG A 289 33.48 26.29 23.20
N SER A 290 34.13 27.37 22.75
CA SER A 290 35.08 28.14 23.52
C SER A 290 34.41 28.55 24.83
N TYR A 291 34.94 28.07 25.94
CA TYR A 291 34.70 28.65 27.23
C TYR A 291 35.39 29.99 27.30
#